data_940e23c5192b002e57e37147a41a787e
#
_entry.id   940e23c5192b002e57e37147a41a787e
#
_cell.length_a   1.000
_cell.length_b   1.000
_cell.length_c   1.000
_cell.angle_alpha   90.00
_cell.angle_beta   90.00
_cell.angle_gamma   90.00
#
_symmetry.space_group_name_H-M   'P 1'
#
loop_
_entity.id
_entity.type
_entity.pdbx_description
1 polymer ?
#
loop_
_entity_poly.entity_id
_entity_poly.type
_entity_poly.pdbx_seq_one_letter_code
_entity_poly.pdbx_strand_id
1 'polypeptide(L)'
;MKIIKYEEKYRDDLIFMVLQAKDALGKTPTINEDLLDIDGNYLQKGDMFWLAVDDSDRVIGSIGYSTLQNSDEVRLHRLYVKASLKRQGIGAELLTFAEAYIKEQNKKAISVHLGEFKYYYESYSFYDKHGYE
;
A
#
# COMPACT_ATOMS: atom_id res chain seq x y z
N MET A 1 12.72 11.45 0.02
CA MET A 1 11.38 10.84 -0.10
C MET A 1 10.42 11.51 0.86
N LYS A 2 9.18 11.69 0.45
CA LYS A 2 8.11 12.12 1.34
C LYS A 2 6.87 11.26 1.15
N ILE A 3 6.06 11.13 2.20
CA ILE A 3 4.79 10.40 2.17
C ILE A 3 3.68 11.44 2.11
N ILE A 4 2.81 11.31 1.11
CA ILE A 4 1.72 12.25 0.88
C ILE A 4 0.40 11.51 0.75
N LYS A 5 -0.69 12.21 1.03
CA LYS A 5 -2.03 11.71 0.71
C LYS A 5 -2.16 11.61 -0.80
N TYR A 6 -2.84 10.57 -1.28
CA TYR A 6 -3.06 10.38 -2.71
C TYR A 6 -3.70 11.62 -3.36
N GLU A 7 -3.19 11.97 -4.54
CA GLU A 7 -3.77 12.99 -5.43
C GLU A 7 -3.89 12.41 -6.84
N GLU A 8 -4.94 12.77 -7.53
CA GLU A 8 -5.28 12.21 -8.85
C GLU A 8 -4.17 12.34 -9.88
N LYS A 9 -3.37 13.38 -9.80
CA LYS A 9 -2.26 13.58 -10.75
C LYS A 9 -1.23 12.46 -10.72
N TYR A 10 -1.19 11.64 -9.66
CA TYR A 10 -0.24 10.53 -9.53
C TYR A 10 -0.81 9.18 -9.97
N ARG A 11 -2.08 9.14 -10.39
CA ARG A 11 -2.75 7.86 -10.69
C ARG A 11 -1.95 6.98 -11.66
N ASP A 12 -1.57 7.53 -12.80
CA ASP A 12 -0.92 6.74 -13.84
C ASP A 12 0.48 6.27 -13.41
N ASP A 13 1.22 7.14 -12.70
CA ASP A 13 2.55 6.78 -12.20
C ASP A 13 2.45 5.72 -11.10
N LEU A 14 1.43 5.80 -10.25
CA LEU A 14 1.14 4.77 -9.25
C LEU A 14 0.88 3.43 -9.92
N ILE A 15 0.01 3.40 -10.92
CA ILE A 15 -0.34 2.17 -11.63
C ILE A 15 0.90 1.57 -12.29
N PHE A 16 1.71 2.40 -12.93
CA PHE A 16 2.96 1.96 -13.56
C PHE A 16 3.90 1.32 -12.54
N MET A 17 4.09 1.96 -11.39
CA MET A 17 4.94 1.44 -10.32
C MET A 17 4.43 0.08 -9.82
N VAL A 18 3.11 -0.05 -9.61
CA VAL A 18 2.51 -1.31 -9.14
C VAL A 18 2.68 -2.42 -10.17
N LEU A 19 2.47 -2.13 -11.45
CA LEU A 19 2.65 -3.14 -12.50
C LEU A 19 4.10 -3.61 -12.57
N GLN A 20 5.06 -2.70 -12.44
CA GLN A 20 6.47 -3.07 -12.40
C GLN A 20 6.80 -3.93 -11.18
N ALA A 21 6.22 -3.59 -10.02
CA ALA A 21 6.44 -4.37 -8.80
C ALA A 21 5.89 -5.80 -8.95
N LYS A 22 4.73 -5.95 -9.57
CA LYS A 22 4.15 -7.27 -9.83
C LYS A 22 4.98 -8.07 -10.81
N ASP A 23 5.47 -7.44 -11.87
CA ASP A 23 6.35 -8.10 -12.84
C ASP A 23 7.61 -8.64 -12.17
N ALA A 24 8.18 -7.86 -11.25
CA ALA A 24 9.37 -8.27 -10.51
C ALA A 24 9.13 -9.48 -9.59
N LEU A 25 7.87 -9.76 -9.22
CA LEU A 25 7.50 -10.95 -8.44
C LEU A 25 7.35 -12.22 -9.30
N GLY A 26 7.51 -12.09 -10.62
CA GLY A 26 7.31 -13.20 -11.55
C GLY A 26 5.88 -13.44 -11.96
N LYS A 27 4.97 -12.54 -11.61
CA LYS A 27 3.56 -12.61 -12.02
C LYS A 27 3.36 -11.85 -13.32
N THR A 28 2.39 -12.28 -14.12
CA THR A 28 1.93 -11.45 -15.23
C THR A 28 1.31 -10.18 -14.65
N PRO A 29 1.83 -8.99 -14.99
CA PRO A 29 1.28 -7.76 -14.43
C PRO A 29 -0.17 -7.56 -14.89
N THR A 30 -1.08 -7.45 -13.93
CA THR A 30 -2.47 -7.13 -14.20
C THR A 30 -2.86 -5.93 -13.33
N ILE A 31 -3.74 -5.09 -13.87
CA ILE A 31 -4.16 -3.90 -13.16
C ILE A 31 -5.10 -4.27 -12.02
N ASN A 32 -4.92 -3.62 -10.86
CA ASN A 32 -5.89 -3.67 -9.78
C ASN A 32 -6.93 -2.58 -10.06
N GLU A 33 -8.16 -2.97 -10.31
CA GLU A 33 -9.21 -2.03 -10.74
C GLU A 33 -9.48 -0.91 -9.75
N ASP A 34 -9.29 -1.15 -8.45
CA ASP A 34 -9.45 -0.12 -7.43
C ASP A 34 -8.48 1.07 -7.62
N LEU A 35 -7.31 0.83 -8.26
CA LEU A 35 -6.35 1.89 -8.52
C LEU A 35 -6.80 2.85 -9.62
N LEU A 36 -7.82 2.49 -10.39
CA LEU A 36 -8.37 3.38 -11.40
C LEU A 36 -9.20 4.51 -10.80
N ASP A 37 -9.70 4.31 -9.59
CA ASP A 37 -10.50 5.32 -8.89
C ASP A 37 -10.21 5.26 -7.39
N ILE A 38 -9.06 5.78 -7.00
CA ILE A 38 -8.63 5.81 -5.59
C ILE A 38 -9.59 6.67 -4.76
N ASP A 39 -10.00 7.82 -5.29
CA ASP A 39 -10.94 8.69 -4.58
C ASP A 39 -12.23 7.95 -4.22
N GLY A 40 -12.86 7.30 -5.20
CA GLY A 40 -14.12 6.59 -4.98
C GLY A 40 -13.97 5.36 -4.11
N ASN A 41 -12.88 4.62 -4.26
CA ASN A 41 -12.70 3.36 -3.56
C ASN A 41 -12.11 3.51 -2.14
N TYR A 42 -11.47 4.63 -1.84
CA TYR A 42 -10.82 4.85 -0.54
C TYR A 42 -11.26 6.16 0.11
N LEU A 43 -10.94 7.29 -0.48
CA LEU A 43 -11.09 8.59 0.18
C LEU A 43 -12.54 8.97 0.44
N GLN A 44 -13.44 8.73 -0.52
CA GLN A 44 -14.87 9.03 -0.37
C GLN A 44 -15.57 8.12 0.63
N LYS A 45 -14.96 6.96 0.94
CA LYS A 45 -15.49 6.04 1.95
C LYS A 45 -14.99 6.37 3.36
N GLY A 46 -14.19 7.42 3.51
CA GLY A 46 -13.60 7.78 4.79
C GLY A 46 -12.30 7.06 5.09
N ASP A 47 -11.79 6.31 4.15
CA ASP A 47 -10.51 5.60 4.27
C ASP A 47 -9.39 6.43 3.66
N MET A 48 -8.15 5.92 3.72
CA MET A 48 -7.01 6.67 3.22
C MET A 48 -6.15 5.86 2.27
N PHE A 49 -5.41 6.59 1.44
CA PHE A 49 -4.42 6.02 0.53
C PHE A 49 -3.26 7.02 0.45
N TRP A 50 -2.03 6.52 0.65
CA TRP A 50 -0.84 7.35 0.65
C TRP A 50 0.17 6.89 -0.37
N LEU A 51 0.99 7.82 -0.81
CA LEU A 51 2.08 7.58 -1.74
C LEU A 51 3.39 8.02 -1.11
N ALA A 52 4.46 7.26 -1.40
CA ALA A 52 5.81 7.75 -1.20
C ALA A 52 6.28 8.29 -2.55
N VAL A 53 6.78 9.52 -2.57
CA VAL A 53 7.29 10.15 -3.78
C VAL A 53 8.74 10.57 -3.58
N ASP A 54 9.53 10.49 -4.65
CA ASP A 54 10.94 10.87 -4.60
C ASP A 54 11.13 12.35 -4.95
N ASP A 55 12.40 12.79 -5.00
CA ASP A 55 12.74 14.18 -5.28
C ASP A 55 12.38 14.61 -6.70
N SER A 56 12.15 13.64 -7.60
CA SER A 56 11.71 13.89 -8.97
C SER A 56 10.18 13.83 -9.11
N ASP A 57 9.46 13.81 -7.98
CA ASP A 57 8.00 13.74 -7.93
C ASP A 57 7.44 12.45 -8.54
N ARG A 58 8.21 11.36 -8.50
CA ARG A 58 7.78 10.06 -9.00
C ARG A 58 7.31 9.18 -7.85
N VAL A 59 6.29 8.38 -8.12
CA VAL A 59 5.75 7.42 -7.13
C VAL A 59 6.72 6.26 -6.97
N ILE A 60 7.18 6.06 -5.73
CA ILE A 60 8.12 4.98 -5.40
C ILE A 60 7.53 3.99 -4.38
N GLY A 61 6.36 4.27 -3.86
CA GLY A 61 5.67 3.36 -2.95
C GLY A 61 4.24 3.77 -2.74
N SER A 62 3.45 2.86 -2.19
CA SER A 62 2.03 3.10 -1.92
C SER A 62 1.55 2.27 -0.76
N ILE A 63 0.51 2.74 -0.06
CA ILE A 63 -0.24 1.98 0.93
C ILE A 63 -1.61 2.61 1.11
N GLY A 64 -2.62 1.76 1.24
CA GLY A 64 -3.98 2.20 1.56
C GLY A 64 -4.61 1.30 2.59
N TYR A 65 -5.77 1.68 3.09
CA TYR A 65 -6.56 0.80 3.93
C TYR A 65 -8.04 1.00 3.66
N SER A 66 -8.81 -0.02 4.00
CA SER A 66 -10.26 0.06 4.02
C SER A 66 -10.78 -0.39 5.38
N THR A 67 -11.84 0.25 5.86
CA THR A 67 -12.51 -0.14 7.10
C THR A 67 -13.47 -1.27 6.77
N LEU A 68 -13.42 -2.35 7.56
CA LEU A 68 -14.37 -3.45 7.42
C LEU A 68 -15.73 -3.01 7.95
N GLN A 69 -16.78 -3.40 7.24
CA GLN A 69 -18.14 -2.95 7.53
C GLN A 69 -18.55 -3.27 8.97
N ASN A 70 -19.11 -2.28 9.66
CA ASN A 70 -19.60 -2.40 11.04
C ASN A 70 -18.52 -2.87 12.03
N SER A 71 -17.29 -2.41 11.83
CA SER A 71 -16.14 -2.90 12.60
C SER A 71 -15.15 -1.78 12.89
N ASP A 72 -14.35 -1.97 13.94
CA ASP A 72 -13.17 -1.14 14.22
C ASP A 72 -11.91 -1.74 13.59
N GLU A 73 -12.07 -2.76 12.76
CA GLU A 73 -10.96 -3.38 12.05
C GLU A 73 -10.78 -2.74 10.69
N VAL A 74 -9.52 -2.52 10.31
CA VAL A 74 -9.15 -2.07 8.97
C VAL A 74 -8.28 -3.11 8.30
N ARG A 75 -8.32 -3.14 6.98
CA ARG A 75 -7.47 -4.01 6.18
C ARG A 75 -6.53 -3.17 5.34
N LEU A 76 -5.23 -3.46 5.42
CA LEU A 76 -4.24 -2.80 4.59
C LEU A 76 -4.32 -3.31 3.15
N HIS A 77 -4.14 -2.40 2.21
CA HIS A 77 -4.16 -2.69 0.78
C HIS A 77 -3.01 -2.03 0.07
N ARG A 78 -2.55 -2.67 -0.98
CA ARG A 78 -1.67 -2.04 -1.99
C ARG A 78 -0.39 -1.46 -1.39
N LEU A 79 0.21 -2.18 -0.44
CA LEU A 79 1.57 -1.84 -0.02
C LEU A 79 2.53 -2.35 -1.08
N TYR A 80 3.02 -1.44 -1.89
CA TYR A 80 3.98 -1.72 -2.94
C TYR A 80 5.15 -0.76 -2.82
N VAL A 81 6.33 -1.23 -3.22
CA VAL A 81 7.54 -0.42 -3.30
C VAL A 81 8.12 -0.65 -4.69
N LYS A 82 8.61 0.43 -5.31
CA LYS A 82 9.26 0.35 -6.61
C LYS A 82 10.33 -0.74 -6.61
N ALA A 83 10.29 -1.62 -7.61
CA ALA A 83 11.13 -2.82 -7.63
C ALA A 83 12.63 -2.51 -7.47
N SER A 84 13.12 -1.43 -8.07
CA SER A 84 14.53 -1.03 -8.00
C SER A 84 14.93 -0.44 -6.64
N LEU A 85 13.98 -0.16 -5.76
CA LEU A 85 14.22 0.51 -4.48
C LEU A 85 13.86 -0.37 -3.27
N LYS A 86 13.70 -1.66 -3.47
CA LYS A 86 13.41 -2.58 -2.37
C LYS A 86 14.55 -2.63 -1.37
N ARG A 87 14.22 -2.98 -0.13
CA ARG A 87 15.17 -3.14 1.00
C ARG A 87 15.84 -1.83 1.42
N GLN A 88 15.23 -0.68 1.13
CA GLN A 88 15.70 0.62 1.58
C GLN A 88 14.82 1.23 2.67
N GLY A 89 13.91 0.45 3.23
CA GLY A 89 13.06 0.89 4.33
C GLY A 89 11.80 1.64 3.92
N ILE A 90 11.53 1.80 2.63
CA ILE A 90 10.36 2.54 2.15
C ILE A 90 9.06 1.87 2.60
N GLY A 91 8.97 0.54 2.46
CA GLY A 91 7.80 -0.20 2.90
C GLY A 91 7.55 -0.08 4.40
N ALA A 92 8.61 -0.16 5.20
CA ALA A 92 8.51 0.00 6.65
C ALA A 92 8.06 1.41 7.04
N GLU A 93 8.55 2.45 6.37
CA GLU A 93 8.11 3.81 6.63
C GLU A 93 6.64 4.02 6.27
N LEU A 94 6.20 3.48 5.13
CA LEU A 94 4.80 3.55 4.73
C LEU A 94 3.90 2.83 5.74
N LEU A 95 4.29 1.63 6.17
CA LEU A 95 3.53 0.87 7.14
C LEU A 95 3.43 1.61 8.47
N THR A 96 4.56 2.12 8.98
CA THR A 96 4.58 2.86 10.23
C THR A 96 3.69 4.10 10.15
N PHE A 97 3.74 4.81 9.03
CA PHE A 97 2.91 6.00 8.82
C PHE A 97 1.43 5.65 8.85
N ALA A 98 1.04 4.59 8.12
CA ALA A 98 -0.35 4.15 8.06
C ALA A 98 -0.85 3.67 9.43
N GLU A 99 -0.04 2.88 10.13
CA GLU A 99 -0.39 2.39 11.46
C GLU A 99 -0.63 3.52 12.46
N ALA A 100 0.23 4.54 12.44
CA ALA A 100 0.07 5.70 13.31
C ALA A 100 -1.25 6.44 13.03
N TYR A 101 -1.56 6.65 11.75
CA TYR A 101 -2.80 7.30 11.36
C TYR A 101 -4.02 6.47 11.78
N ILE A 102 -4.00 5.16 11.49
CA ILE A 102 -5.10 4.25 11.84
C ILE A 102 -5.36 4.25 13.34
N LYS A 103 -4.29 4.25 14.14
CA LYS A 103 -4.41 4.30 15.60
C LYS A 103 -5.08 5.59 16.05
N GLU A 104 -4.77 6.72 15.43
CA GLU A 104 -5.41 8.00 15.75
C GLU A 104 -6.90 8.01 15.42
N GLN A 105 -7.34 7.15 14.50
CA GLN A 105 -8.75 7.01 14.13
C GLN A 105 -9.51 6.05 15.06
N ASN A 106 -8.89 5.61 16.16
CA ASN A 106 -9.49 4.69 17.14
C ASN A 106 -9.88 3.33 16.58
N LYS A 107 -9.18 2.87 15.56
CA LYS A 107 -9.35 1.52 15.04
C LYS A 107 -8.59 0.54 15.94
N LYS A 108 -9.15 -0.64 16.15
CA LYS A 108 -8.64 -1.60 17.14
C LYS A 108 -7.85 -2.76 16.55
N ALA A 109 -8.00 -3.02 15.26
CA ALA A 109 -7.32 -4.14 14.64
C ALA A 109 -6.93 -3.80 13.20
N ILE A 110 -5.77 -4.29 12.78
CA ILE A 110 -5.27 -4.15 11.41
C ILE A 110 -5.02 -5.54 10.86
N SER A 111 -5.58 -5.84 9.69
CA SER A 111 -5.34 -7.11 9.02
C SER A 111 -4.75 -6.88 7.63
N VAL A 112 -4.12 -7.93 7.08
CA VAL A 112 -3.60 -7.92 5.72
C VAL A 112 -4.04 -9.20 5.02
N HIS A 113 -4.31 -9.11 3.72
CA HIS A 113 -4.52 -10.26 2.86
C HIS A 113 -3.38 -10.33 1.87
N LEU A 114 -2.69 -11.47 1.83
CA LEU A 114 -1.59 -11.70 0.91
C LEU A 114 -1.99 -12.77 -0.11
N GLY A 115 -1.38 -12.69 -1.30
CA GLY A 115 -1.59 -13.69 -2.35
C GLY A 115 -0.84 -14.98 -2.07
N GLU A 116 -0.63 -15.78 -3.11
CA GLU A 116 0.06 -17.08 -2.97
C GLU A 116 1.48 -16.90 -2.43
N PHE A 117 1.87 -17.71 -1.47
CA PHE A 117 3.16 -17.61 -0.80
C PHE A 117 4.33 -17.61 -1.78
N LYS A 118 4.28 -18.41 -2.83
CA LYS A 118 5.38 -18.49 -3.81
C LYS A 118 5.70 -17.16 -4.50
N TYR A 119 4.71 -16.23 -4.61
CA TYR A 119 4.92 -14.93 -5.22
C TYR A 119 5.19 -13.84 -4.19
N TYR A 120 4.74 -14.04 -2.94
CA TYR A 120 4.71 -13.01 -1.92
C TYR A 120 5.50 -13.39 -0.67
N TYR A 121 6.48 -14.31 -0.79
CA TYR A 121 7.22 -14.74 0.40
C TYR A 121 7.93 -13.57 1.10
N GLU A 122 8.39 -12.58 0.35
CA GLU A 122 9.00 -11.38 0.94
C GLU A 122 7.98 -10.59 1.75
N SER A 123 6.73 -10.49 1.26
CA SER A 123 5.65 -9.81 1.98
C SER A 123 5.28 -10.56 3.26
N TYR A 124 5.20 -11.89 3.21
CA TYR A 124 4.96 -12.70 4.41
C TYR A 124 6.04 -12.44 5.45
N SER A 125 7.31 -12.47 5.04
CA SER A 125 8.43 -12.21 5.94
C SER A 125 8.39 -10.78 6.49
N PHE A 126 8.07 -9.81 5.65
CA PHE A 126 7.97 -8.41 6.04
C PHE A 126 6.92 -8.21 7.13
N TYR A 127 5.70 -8.73 6.92
CA TYR A 127 4.63 -8.56 7.90
C TYR A 127 4.88 -9.33 9.18
N ASP A 128 5.42 -10.54 9.09
CA ASP A 128 5.81 -11.31 10.27
C ASP A 128 6.82 -10.54 11.12
N LYS A 129 7.83 -9.96 10.49
CA LYS A 129 8.85 -9.14 11.15
C LYS A 129 8.24 -7.91 11.84
N HIS A 130 7.13 -7.38 11.33
CA HIS A 130 6.46 -6.20 11.88
C HIS A 130 5.30 -6.55 12.80
N GLY A 131 5.20 -7.78 13.25
CA GLY A 131 4.25 -8.20 14.29
C GLY A 131 2.89 -8.69 13.76
N TYR A 132 2.77 -8.98 12.49
CA TYR A 132 1.54 -9.54 11.91
C TYR A 132 1.62 -11.06 11.94
N GLU A 133 0.51 -11.68 12.29
CA GLU A 133 0.39 -13.15 12.37
C GLU A 133 -0.27 -13.74 11.14
#